data_85402de1a87a2461939e95febb61b705
#
_entry.id   85402de1a87a2461939e95febb61b705
#
_cell.length_a   1.000
_cell.length_b   1.000
_cell.length_c   1.000
_cell.angle_alpha   90.00
_cell.angle_beta   90.00
_cell.angle_gamma   90.00
#
_symmetry.space_group_name_H-M   'P 1'
#
loop_
_entity.id
_entity.type
_entity.pdbx_description
1 polymer ?
#
loop_
_entity_poly.entity_id
_entity_poly.type
_entity_poly.pdbx_seq_one_letter_code
_entity_poly.pdbx_strand_id
1 'polypeptide(L)'
;MPYKDLPDDFRDTHPSVWVDINSKLLDAKRVHQHYNEYLDELEYAGQLGFDGICCNEHHQNGYGLMPSPNLIASTLTRRTTKPAICVMGNSLALYNPPTRVAEEFAMLDCMSGGRLIAGFPVGTPMDTIFAYAQNPSKLRERYYEAHDIVMKAWQEDETFSFNGRFNQLRYVNVWPRPVQKPHPPVWIPGGGSVETWRWCAEMDYVYCYLSYFGYKAGEATMKGFWDEMDKLGKDRNPYRAGFLQFVAVGETEKEALELYKESAEYFYGRCLHVNPKWASPAGYQSEATIRAKVQSQVALAAQKSAGPAGAAREWKDILDLGYVIAGDPDQVAERIREVCTNLNVGHLMLLCQFGNMSTDLAKYNTKLYAERVMPQISDLFDDQWNDAWWPQPLSERSLPAEVA
;
A
#
# COMPACT_ATOMS: atom_id res chain seq x y z
N MET A 1 -5.13 -5.37 -6.67
CA MET A 1 -5.74 -6.04 -7.85
C MET A 1 -6.64 -7.20 -7.38
N PRO A 2 -7.88 -6.96 -6.95
CA PRO A 2 -8.78 -8.03 -6.53
C PRO A 2 -9.25 -8.86 -7.73
N TYR A 3 -9.64 -10.12 -7.47
CA TYR A 3 -10.39 -10.89 -8.45
C TYR A 3 -11.82 -10.36 -8.55
N LYS A 4 -12.26 -9.96 -9.76
CA LYS A 4 -13.51 -9.22 -9.97
C LYS A 4 -14.77 -10.12 -10.07
N ASP A 5 -14.61 -11.44 -10.17
CA ASP A 5 -15.71 -12.37 -10.50
C ASP A 5 -15.98 -13.38 -9.36
N LEU A 6 -15.87 -12.96 -8.08
CA LEU A 6 -16.31 -13.78 -6.95
C LEU A 6 -17.84 -13.90 -6.94
N PRO A 7 -18.41 -15.09 -6.69
CA PRO A 7 -19.86 -15.31 -6.72
C PRO A 7 -20.61 -14.50 -5.67
N ASP A 8 -21.89 -14.27 -5.89
CA ASP A 8 -22.73 -13.45 -5.01
C ASP A 8 -22.88 -14.04 -3.60
N ASP A 9 -22.95 -15.36 -3.52
CA ASP A 9 -23.03 -16.13 -2.28
C ASP A 9 -21.68 -16.45 -1.65
N PHE A 10 -20.58 -15.81 -2.12
CA PHE A 10 -19.22 -16.12 -1.71
C PHE A 10 -19.04 -16.13 -0.19
N ARG A 11 -19.63 -15.16 0.50
CA ARG A 11 -19.51 -15.07 1.95
C ARG A 11 -20.17 -16.19 2.71
N ASP A 12 -21.25 -16.73 2.17
CA ASP A 12 -22.04 -17.77 2.81
C ASP A 12 -21.44 -19.15 2.56
N THR A 13 -20.72 -19.29 1.45
CA THR A 13 -20.18 -20.56 0.96
C THR A 13 -18.68 -20.72 1.20
N HIS A 14 -17.94 -19.64 1.47
CA HIS A 14 -16.49 -19.66 1.67
C HIS A 14 -16.07 -18.93 2.94
N PRO A 15 -15.12 -19.47 3.72
CA PRO A 15 -14.71 -18.90 5.00
C PRO A 15 -13.83 -17.64 4.87
N SER A 16 -13.22 -17.45 3.71
CA SER A 16 -12.31 -16.33 3.45
C SER A 16 -11.99 -16.18 1.99
N VAL A 17 -11.68 -14.94 1.57
CA VAL A 17 -11.08 -14.63 0.27
C VAL A 17 -9.55 -14.76 0.30
N TRP A 18 -8.93 -14.82 1.49
CA TRP A 18 -7.49 -14.80 1.68
C TRP A 18 -6.89 -16.16 2.02
N VAL A 19 -7.52 -16.90 2.91
CA VAL A 19 -7.03 -18.19 3.39
C VAL A 19 -8.11 -19.23 3.12
N ASP A 20 -7.70 -20.42 2.66
CA ASP A 20 -8.60 -21.53 2.36
C ASP A 20 -9.64 -21.18 1.26
N ILE A 21 -9.18 -20.50 0.21
CA ILE A 21 -9.99 -20.19 -0.98
C ILE A 21 -9.77 -21.28 -2.05
N ASN A 22 -10.87 -21.74 -2.64
CA ASN A 22 -10.81 -22.77 -3.68
C ASN A 22 -10.39 -22.19 -5.03
N SER A 23 -9.29 -22.67 -5.60
CA SER A 23 -8.78 -22.22 -6.89
C SER A 23 -9.71 -22.53 -8.08
N LYS A 24 -10.74 -23.39 -7.92
CA LYS A 24 -11.78 -23.59 -8.94
C LYS A 24 -12.64 -22.35 -9.21
N LEU A 25 -12.63 -21.38 -8.28
CA LEU A 25 -13.30 -20.09 -8.48
C LEU A 25 -12.59 -19.21 -9.50
N LEU A 26 -11.30 -19.47 -9.75
CA LEU A 26 -10.49 -18.64 -10.63
C LEU A 26 -10.64 -19.10 -12.09
N ASP A 27 -11.06 -18.17 -12.95
CA ASP A 27 -10.99 -18.33 -14.40
C ASP A 27 -9.71 -17.69 -14.95
N ALA A 28 -8.79 -18.50 -15.45
CA ALA A 28 -7.51 -18.04 -15.98
C ALA A 28 -7.64 -17.07 -17.18
N LYS A 29 -8.72 -17.19 -17.97
CA LYS A 29 -8.98 -16.28 -19.10
C LYS A 29 -9.40 -14.90 -18.58
N ARG A 30 -10.22 -14.87 -17.54
CA ARG A 30 -10.60 -13.62 -16.86
C ARG A 30 -9.39 -12.96 -16.19
N VAL A 31 -8.53 -13.75 -15.54
CA VAL A 31 -7.30 -13.24 -14.94
C VAL A 31 -6.36 -12.63 -15.97
N HIS A 32 -6.22 -13.25 -17.16
CA HIS A 32 -5.49 -12.64 -18.26
C HIS A 32 -6.03 -11.25 -18.64
N GLN A 33 -7.35 -11.11 -18.73
CA GLN A 33 -7.98 -9.81 -18.99
C GLN A 33 -7.70 -8.82 -17.83
N HIS A 34 -7.91 -9.23 -16.57
CA HIS A 34 -7.69 -8.39 -15.39
C HIS A 34 -6.25 -7.85 -15.30
N TYR A 35 -5.22 -8.65 -15.60
CA TYR A 35 -3.84 -8.15 -15.59
C TYR A 35 -3.63 -7.04 -16.63
N ASN A 36 -4.16 -7.20 -17.84
CA ASN A 36 -4.02 -6.18 -18.87
C ASN A 36 -4.82 -4.92 -18.50
N GLU A 37 -6.06 -5.07 -18.03
CA GLU A 37 -6.89 -3.97 -17.53
C GLU A 37 -6.16 -3.17 -16.44
N TYR A 38 -5.64 -3.85 -15.41
CA TYR A 38 -4.94 -3.19 -14.30
C TYR A 38 -3.64 -2.50 -14.73
N LEU A 39 -2.90 -3.07 -15.66
CA LEU A 39 -1.70 -2.44 -16.22
C LEU A 39 -2.07 -1.18 -17.02
N ASP A 40 -3.14 -1.24 -17.81
CA ASP A 40 -3.63 -0.09 -18.58
C ASP A 40 -4.18 1.02 -17.67
N GLU A 41 -4.85 0.67 -16.56
CA GLU A 41 -5.33 1.63 -15.56
C GLU A 41 -4.16 2.34 -14.86
N LEU A 42 -3.11 1.61 -14.47
CA LEU A 42 -1.91 2.17 -13.84
C LEU A 42 -1.10 3.04 -14.79
N GLU A 43 -0.93 2.62 -16.04
CA GLU A 43 -0.29 3.43 -17.07
C GLU A 43 -1.06 4.73 -17.32
N TYR A 44 -2.40 4.64 -17.41
CA TYR A 44 -3.27 5.78 -17.59
C TYR A 44 -3.15 6.80 -16.44
N ALA A 45 -3.06 6.34 -15.20
CA ALA A 45 -2.78 7.22 -14.06
C ALA A 45 -1.45 7.98 -14.25
N GLY A 46 -0.40 7.30 -14.71
CA GLY A 46 0.87 7.94 -15.03
C GLY A 46 0.78 8.99 -16.14
N GLN A 47 -0.06 8.75 -17.15
CA GLN A 47 -0.33 9.71 -18.25
C GLN A 47 -1.10 10.96 -17.76
N LEU A 48 -1.95 10.80 -16.75
CA LEU A 48 -2.73 11.89 -16.15
C LEU A 48 -1.94 12.76 -15.15
N GLY A 49 -0.68 12.42 -14.87
CA GLY A 49 0.19 13.25 -14.04
C GLY A 49 0.20 12.91 -12.55
N PHE A 50 -0.23 11.71 -12.17
CA PHE A 50 0.03 11.24 -10.80
C PHE A 50 1.54 11.12 -10.56
N ASP A 51 1.99 11.54 -9.37
CA ASP A 51 3.41 11.56 -9.00
C ASP A 51 3.99 10.15 -8.89
N GLY A 52 3.19 9.16 -8.48
CA GLY A 52 3.61 7.77 -8.32
C GLY A 52 2.53 6.75 -8.63
N ILE A 53 2.96 5.53 -8.95
CA ILE A 53 2.10 4.37 -9.19
C ILE A 53 2.51 3.27 -8.24
N CYS A 54 1.54 2.70 -7.50
CA CYS A 54 1.81 1.73 -6.44
C CYS A 54 1.47 0.30 -6.85
N CYS A 55 2.35 -0.65 -6.48
CA CYS A 55 2.14 -2.09 -6.57
C CYS A 55 2.25 -2.72 -5.17
N ASN A 56 1.43 -3.74 -4.87
CA ASN A 56 1.47 -4.44 -3.59
C ASN A 56 1.68 -5.95 -3.76
N GLU A 57 1.95 -6.68 -2.67
CA GLU A 57 2.20 -8.11 -2.65
C GLU A 57 1.13 -8.84 -1.83
N HIS A 58 0.45 -9.83 -2.46
CA HIS A 58 -0.46 -10.75 -1.78
C HIS A 58 -0.44 -12.11 -2.43
N HIS A 59 -0.52 -13.17 -1.62
CA HIS A 59 -0.26 -14.53 -2.06
C HIS A 59 -1.46 -15.45 -1.91
N GLN A 60 -1.67 -16.34 -2.91
CA GLN A 60 -2.58 -17.49 -2.86
C GLN A 60 -4.03 -17.10 -2.50
N ASN A 61 -4.53 -15.96 -2.97
CA ASN A 61 -5.84 -15.45 -2.59
C ASN A 61 -6.56 -14.68 -3.70
N GLY A 62 -7.87 -14.47 -3.51
CA GLY A 62 -8.69 -13.69 -4.43
C GLY A 62 -8.77 -12.19 -4.12
N TYR A 63 -8.22 -11.77 -2.97
CA TYR A 63 -8.11 -10.35 -2.61
C TYR A 63 -7.09 -9.62 -3.49
N GLY A 64 -5.95 -10.25 -3.78
CA GLY A 64 -4.86 -9.63 -4.51
C GLY A 64 -4.19 -10.58 -5.50
N LEU A 65 -4.43 -10.37 -6.79
CA LEU A 65 -3.81 -11.14 -7.88
C LEU A 65 -2.38 -10.66 -8.19
N MET A 66 -1.62 -10.25 -7.17
CA MET A 66 -0.26 -9.71 -7.36
C MET A 66 0.76 -10.37 -6.43
N PRO A 67 1.07 -11.67 -6.68
CA PRO A 67 2.06 -12.40 -5.87
C PRO A 67 3.49 -11.92 -6.10
N SER A 68 3.77 -11.21 -7.20
CA SER A 68 5.06 -10.59 -7.49
C SER A 68 4.84 -9.15 -7.96
N PRO A 69 4.86 -8.17 -7.04
CA PRO A 69 4.75 -6.77 -7.42
C PRO A 69 5.90 -6.32 -8.31
N ASN A 70 7.08 -6.99 -8.21
CA ASN A 70 8.25 -6.67 -9.01
C ASN A 70 8.05 -6.94 -10.50
N LEU A 71 7.27 -7.95 -10.89
CA LEU A 71 6.90 -8.20 -12.29
C LEU A 71 6.00 -7.08 -12.85
N ILE A 72 5.03 -6.63 -12.08
CA ILE A 72 4.17 -5.50 -12.44
C ILE A 72 4.98 -4.21 -12.52
N ALA A 73 5.78 -3.92 -11.50
CA ALA A 73 6.68 -2.76 -11.47
C ALA A 73 7.63 -2.74 -12.67
N SER A 74 8.23 -3.88 -13.02
CA SER A 74 9.11 -4.02 -14.20
C SER A 74 8.39 -3.62 -15.49
N THR A 75 7.16 -4.07 -15.68
CA THR A 75 6.33 -3.68 -16.84
C THR A 75 6.09 -2.18 -16.84
N LEU A 76 5.74 -1.59 -15.70
CA LEU A 76 5.46 -0.15 -15.55
C LEU A 76 6.71 0.72 -15.76
N THR A 77 7.93 0.24 -15.42
CA THR A 77 9.15 1.00 -15.73
C THR A 77 9.31 1.26 -17.22
N ARG A 78 8.75 0.40 -18.08
CA ARG A 78 8.82 0.53 -19.55
C ARG A 78 7.62 1.26 -20.13
N ARG A 79 6.45 1.13 -19.52
CA ARG A 79 5.19 1.74 -19.98
C ARG A 79 5.02 3.19 -19.51
N THR A 80 5.82 3.66 -18.55
CA THR A 80 5.74 5.02 -18.00
C THR A 80 7.11 5.71 -18.01
N THR A 81 7.12 7.04 -17.99
CA THR A 81 8.35 7.83 -18.04
C THR A 81 8.56 8.73 -16.82
N LYS A 82 7.47 9.25 -16.22
CA LYS A 82 7.53 10.27 -15.17
C LYS A 82 7.23 9.74 -13.76
N PRO A 83 6.12 9.01 -13.54
CA PRO A 83 5.71 8.68 -12.18
C PRO A 83 6.75 7.81 -11.46
N ALA A 84 6.89 8.02 -10.16
CA ALA A 84 7.62 7.11 -9.30
C ALA A 84 6.99 5.70 -9.35
N ILE A 85 7.79 4.67 -9.27
CA ILE A 85 7.35 3.28 -9.21
C ILE A 85 7.42 2.84 -7.75
N CYS A 86 6.27 2.89 -7.08
CA CYS A 86 6.17 2.59 -5.66
C CYS A 86 5.87 1.10 -5.47
N VAL A 87 6.89 0.30 -5.20
CA VAL A 87 6.67 -1.10 -4.82
C VAL A 87 6.36 -1.15 -3.34
N MET A 88 5.05 -1.16 -2.99
CA MET A 88 4.54 -1.09 -1.62
C MET A 88 4.34 -2.48 -1.00
N GLY A 89 5.21 -3.41 -1.41
CA GLY A 89 5.20 -4.73 -0.88
C GLY A 89 6.29 -5.61 -1.43
N ASN A 90 7.37 -5.76 -0.70
CA ASN A 90 8.11 -7.03 -0.62
C ASN A 90 8.25 -7.33 0.84
N SER A 91 7.47 -8.32 1.30
CA SER A 91 7.51 -8.79 2.69
C SER A 91 8.83 -9.54 2.91
N LEU A 92 9.87 -8.81 3.32
CA LEU A 92 11.27 -9.29 3.31
C LEU A 92 11.48 -10.64 4.00
N ALA A 93 10.68 -10.94 5.04
CA ALA A 93 10.75 -12.21 5.75
C ALA A 93 10.35 -13.43 4.90
N LEU A 94 9.72 -13.23 3.75
CA LEU A 94 9.30 -14.32 2.85
C LEU A 94 10.39 -14.76 1.89
N TYR A 95 11.43 -13.92 1.70
CA TYR A 95 12.48 -14.16 0.73
C TYR A 95 13.68 -14.86 1.36
N ASN A 96 14.16 -15.93 0.72
CA ASN A 96 15.32 -16.69 1.15
C ASN A 96 16.17 -17.10 -0.05
N PRO A 97 17.36 -16.50 -0.26
CA PRO A 97 17.91 -15.40 0.55
C PRO A 97 17.27 -14.03 0.23
N PRO A 98 17.29 -13.06 1.15
CA PRO A 98 16.74 -11.72 0.92
C PRO A 98 17.55 -10.89 -0.09
N THR A 99 18.77 -11.30 -0.44
CA THR A 99 19.58 -10.72 -1.53
C THR A 99 18.83 -10.71 -2.86
N ARG A 100 17.89 -11.64 -3.07
CA ARG A 100 17.02 -11.63 -4.25
C ARG A 100 16.20 -10.34 -4.37
N VAL A 101 15.68 -9.84 -3.25
CA VAL A 101 14.96 -8.55 -3.23
C VAL A 101 15.92 -7.40 -3.53
N ALA A 102 17.14 -7.43 -2.95
CA ALA A 102 18.15 -6.40 -3.23
C ALA A 102 18.48 -6.32 -4.72
N GLU A 103 18.65 -7.46 -5.40
CA GLU A 103 18.91 -7.54 -6.84
C GLU A 103 17.73 -7.02 -7.67
N GLU A 104 16.52 -7.51 -7.41
CA GLU A 104 15.33 -7.13 -8.18
C GLU A 104 15.00 -5.63 -8.03
N PHE A 105 15.10 -5.07 -6.83
CA PHE A 105 14.89 -3.65 -6.62
C PHE A 105 15.99 -2.79 -7.27
N ALA A 106 17.24 -3.24 -7.23
CA ALA A 106 18.32 -2.57 -7.98
C ALA A 106 18.07 -2.61 -9.50
N MET A 107 17.57 -3.73 -10.03
CA MET A 107 17.15 -3.81 -11.44
C MET A 107 16.01 -2.83 -11.76
N LEU A 108 14.98 -2.77 -10.92
CA LEU A 108 13.84 -1.85 -11.10
C LEU A 108 14.31 -0.39 -11.06
N ASP A 109 15.22 -0.06 -10.15
CA ASP A 109 15.77 1.29 -10.04
C ASP A 109 16.60 1.66 -11.28
N CYS A 110 17.47 0.77 -11.75
CA CYS A 110 18.21 0.95 -12.99
C CYS A 110 17.29 1.08 -14.22
N MET A 111 16.28 0.21 -14.35
CA MET A 111 15.35 0.22 -15.48
C MET A 111 14.47 1.47 -15.49
N SER A 112 14.09 1.98 -14.33
CA SER A 112 13.28 3.19 -14.20
C SER A 112 14.09 4.48 -14.28
N GLY A 113 15.44 4.40 -14.20
CA GLY A 113 16.31 5.58 -14.14
C GLY A 113 16.22 6.33 -12.81
N GLY A 114 16.06 5.61 -11.70
CA GLY A 114 16.01 6.18 -10.36
C GLY A 114 14.62 6.66 -9.92
N ARG A 115 13.55 6.06 -10.45
CA ARG A 115 12.17 6.36 -10.06
C ARG A 115 11.58 5.40 -9.03
N LEU A 116 12.38 4.48 -8.50
CA LEU A 116 11.91 3.46 -7.57
C LEU A 116 11.72 4.03 -6.16
N ILE A 117 10.61 3.71 -5.52
CA ILE A 117 10.39 3.75 -4.08
C ILE A 117 10.32 2.31 -3.58
N ALA A 118 11.16 1.97 -2.60
CA ALA A 118 11.29 0.64 -2.05
C ALA A 118 10.38 0.46 -0.84
N GLY A 119 9.28 -0.28 -0.99
CA GLY A 119 8.35 -0.57 0.10
C GLY A 119 8.62 -1.93 0.75
N PHE A 120 8.77 -1.95 2.08
CA PHE A 120 9.06 -3.15 2.86
C PHE A 120 8.05 -3.36 3.99
N PRO A 121 6.84 -3.91 3.71
CA PRO A 121 5.91 -4.30 4.77
C PRO A 121 6.44 -5.51 5.55
N VAL A 122 6.06 -5.62 6.82
CA VAL A 122 6.24 -6.87 7.57
C VAL A 122 5.41 -8.00 6.95
N GLY A 123 4.31 -7.64 6.31
CA GLY A 123 3.35 -8.52 5.66
C GLY A 123 2.16 -8.89 6.54
N THR A 124 1.03 -9.23 5.91
CA THR A 124 -0.16 -9.66 6.64
C THR A 124 -0.03 -11.09 7.14
N PRO A 125 -0.71 -11.47 8.23
CA PRO A 125 -0.69 -12.85 8.71
C PRO A 125 -1.17 -13.86 7.67
N MET A 126 -2.15 -13.48 6.84
CA MET A 126 -2.70 -14.34 5.81
C MET A 126 -1.64 -14.76 4.80
N ASP A 127 -0.81 -13.82 4.37
CA ASP A 127 0.28 -14.07 3.43
C ASP A 127 1.48 -14.74 4.11
N THR A 128 1.95 -14.14 5.23
CA THR A 128 3.22 -14.56 5.83
C THR A 128 3.12 -15.86 6.61
N ILE A 129 2.06 -16.03 7.39
CA ILE A 129 1.92 -17.18 8.29
C ILE A 129 1.18 -18.33 7.60
N PHE A 130 0.04 -18.03 6.97
CA PHE A 130 -0.80 -19.10 6.42
C PHE A 130 -0.39 -19.50 5.01
N ALA A 131 -0.01 -18.57 4.12
CA ALA A 131 0.45 -18.91 2.79
C ALA A 131 1.92 -19.38 2.76
N TYR A 132 2.80 -18.77 3.56
CA TYR A 132 4.25 -19.03 3.54
C TYR A 132 4.80 -19.67 4.83
N ALA A 133 3.93 -20.12 5.72
CA ALA A 133 4.29 -20.90 6.93
C ALA A 133 5.38 -20.26 7.82
N GLN A 134 5.46 -18.92 7.88
CA GLN A 134 6.39 -18.25 8.77
C GLN A 134 5.94 -18.38 10.21
N ASN A 135 6.91 -18.51 11.14
CA ASN A 135 6.61 -18.51 12.57
C ASN A 135 6.21 -17.07 13.01
N PRO A 136 4.99 -16.86 13.53
CA PRO A 136 4.51 -15.53 13.89
C PRO A 136 5.38 -14.84 14.94
N SER A 137 5.91 -15.59 15.92
CA SER A 137 6.76 -15.02 16.98
C SER A 137 8.19 -14.68 16.51
N LYS A 138 8.59 -15.11 15.32
CA LYS A 138 9.93 -14.90 14.74
C LYS A 138 9.90 -14.04 13.48
N LEU A 139 8.69 -13.72 12.98
CA LEU A 139 8.51 -13.02 11.72
C LEU A 139 9.22 -11.67 11.73
N ARG A 140 9.07 -10.88 12.77
CA ARG A 140 9.65 -9.54 12.85
C ARG A 140 11.18 -9.56 13.02
N GLU A 141 11.73 -10.51 13.80
CA GLU A 141 13.19 -10.70 13.90
C GLU A 141 13.78 -11.05 12.51
N ARG A 142 13.12 -11.96 11.79
CA ARG A 142 13.52 -12.36 10.44
C ARG A 142 13.41 -11.21 9.43
N TYR A 143 12.37 -10.40 9.56
CA TYR A 143 12.16 -9.23 8.72
C TYR A 143 13.29 -8.19 8.89
N TYR A 144 13.66 -7.87 10.13
CA TYR A 144 14.76 -6.92 10.38
C TYR A 144 16.10 -7.45 9.89
N GLU A 145 16.40 -8.72 10.11
CA GLU A 145 17.63 -9.32 9.60
C GLU A 145 17.68 -9.28 8.06
N ALA A 146 16.56 -9.57 7.40
CA ALA A 146 16.46 -9.50 5.93
C ALA A 146 16.63 -8.06 5.43
N HIS A 147 16.06 -7.07 6.10
CA HIS A 147 16.25 -5.66 5.81
C HIS A 147 17.74 -5.26 5.90
N ASP A 148 18.40 -5.63 6.99
CA ASP A 148 19.83 -5.30 7.19
C ASP A 148 20.71 -5.87 6.06
N ILE A 149 20.38 -7.08 5.58
CA ILE A 149 21.08 -7.68 4.43
C ILE A 149 20.85 -6.85 3.17
N VAL A 150 19.60 -6.46 2.89
CA VAL A 150 19.26 -5.67 1.70
C VAL A 150 19.97 -4.31 1.73
N MET A 151 19.90 -3.60 2.85
CA MET A 151 20.52 -2.28 3.00
C MET A 151 22.03 -2.36 2.88
N LYS A 152 22.66 -3.34 3.54
CA LYS A 152 24.10 -3.56 3.41
C LYS A 152 24.48 -3.92 1.98
N ALA A 153 23.72 -4.77 1.30
CA ALA A 153 23.98 -5.17 -0.08
C ALA A 153 23.95 -3.98 -1.08
N TRP A 154 23.16 -2.95 -0.79
CA TRP A 154 23.10 -1.75 -1.63
C TRP A 154 24.21 -0.73 -1.34
N GLN A 155 24.75 -0.71 -0.12
CA GLN A 155 25.68 0.31 0.35
C GLN A 155 27.13 -0.16 0.40
N GLU A 156 27.36 -1.45 0.69
CA GLU A 156 28.71 -2.02 0.78
C GLU A 156 29.32 -2.24 -0.60
N ASP A 157 30.50 -1.68 -0.85
CA ASP A 157 31.21 -1.83 -2.14
C ASP A 157 32.00 -3.12 -2.24
N GLU A 158 32.49 -3.62 -1.11
CA GLU A 158 33.27 -4.86 -1.05
C GLU A 158 32.37 -6.07 -0.85
N THR A 159 32.81 -7.21 -1.35
CA THR A 159 32.15 -8.49 -1.07
C THR A 159 32.17 -8.78 0.43
N PHE A 160 31.05 -9.08 1.02
CA PHE A 160 30.94 -9.37 2.45
C PHE A 160 30.30 -10.71 2.76
N SER A 161 30.50 -11.19 3.98
CA SER A 161 29.72 -12.29 4.56
C SER A 161 28.73 -11.77 5.58
N PHE A 162 27.60 -12.49 5.73
CA PHE A 162 26.58 -12.20 6.72
C PHE A 162 26.27 -13.45 7.54
N ASN A 163 26.42 -13.37 8.85
CA ASN A 163 26.19 -14.48 9.79
C ASN A 163 25.09 -14.11 10.76
N GLY A 164 23.85 -14.11 10.27
CA GLY A 164 22.67 -13.85 11.05
C GLY A 164 22.07 -15.11 11.67
N ARG A 165 20.95 -14.94 12.35
CA ARG A 165 20.19 -16.04 12.94
C ARG A 165 19.43 -16.85 11.90
N PHE A 166 18.91 -16.18 10.87
CA PHE A 166 18.05 -16.76 9.83
C PHE A 166 18.78 -16.90 8.51
N ASN A 167 19.78 -16.07 8.25
CA ASN A 167 20.53 -16.06 7.02
C ASN A 167 22.04 -16.17 7.30
N GLN A 168 22.69 -17.11 6.61
CA GLN A 168 24.14 -17.31 6.66
C GLN A 168 24.66 -17.29 5.24
N LEU A 169 25.21 -16.15 4.84
CA LEU A 169 25.66 -15.86 3.49
C LEU A 169 27.19 -15.67 3.47
N ARG A 170 27.86 -16.32 2.54
CA ARG A 170 29.34 -16.31 2.48
C ARG A 170 29.90 -15.18 1.64
N TYR A 171 29.30 -14.96 0.49
CA TYR A 171 29.75 -13.99 -0.50
C TYR A 171 28.53 -13.20 -0.98
N VAL A 172 28.32 -12.02 -0.43
CA VAL A 172 27.26 -11.10 -0.90
C VAL A 172 27.92 -10.00 -1.70
N ASN A 173 27.51 -9.89 -2.96
CA ASN A 173 27.95 -8.86 -3.88
C ASN A 173 26.86 -8.66 -4.93
N VAL A 174 25.97 -7.71 -4.69
CA VAL A 174 24.76 -7.51 -5.52
C VAL A 174 25.10 -6.74 -6.80
N TRP A 175 24.72 -7.32 -7.93
CA TRP A 175 24.80 -6.74 -9.27
C TRP A 175 23.45 -6.92 -9.97
N PRO A 176 22.80 -5.84 -10.52
CA PRO A 176 23.23 -4.43 -10.49
C PRO A 176 23.11 -3.81 -9.10
N ARG A 177 23.52 -2.54 -8.98
CA ARG A 177 23.31 -1.69 -7.80
C ARG A 177 22.33 -0.59 -8.14
N PRO A 178 21.57 -0.06 -7.17
CA PRO A 178 20.67 1.07 -7.41
C PRO A 178 21.41 2.30 -7.93
N VAL A 179 20.78 3.03 -8.84
CA VAL A 179 21.31 4.33 -9.31
C VAL A 179 21.12 5.41 -8.26
N GLN A 180 20.04 5.35 -7.49
CA GLN A 180 19.78 6.25 -6.37
C GLN A 180 20.77 6.01 -5.22
N LYS A 181 21.25 7.08 -4.59
CA LYS A 181 22.26 7.03 -3.53
C LYS A 181 21.75 7.70 -2.25
N PRO A 182 22.01 7.10 -1.07
CA PRO A 182 22.74 5.85 -0.84
C PRO A 182 21.95 4.60 -1.26
N HIS A 183 20.63 4.71 -1.44
CA HIS A 183 19.70 3.68 -1.88
C HIS A 183 18.38 4.36 -2.29
N PRO A 184 17.44 3.68 -2.97
CA PRO A 184 16.09 4.19 -3.21
C PRO A 184 15.39 4.59 -1.91
N PRO A 185 14.52 5.61 -1.90
CA PRO A 185 13.71 5.93 -0.74
C PRO A 185 12.97 4.71 -0.21
N VAL A 186 12.97 4.55 1.12
CA VAL A 186 12.34 3.39 1.78
C VAL A 186 11.03 3.81 2.45
N TRP A 187 9.95 3.15 2.07
CA TRP A 187 8.64 3.35 2.64
C TRP A 187 8.15 2.09 3.34
N ILE A 188 7.57 2.23 4.52
CA ILE A 188 7.14 1.11 5.35
C ILE A 188 5.62 1.05 5.46
N PRO A 189 4.96 0.25 4.62
CA PRO A 189 3.53 0.01 4.73
C PRO A 189 3.20 -0.74 6.02
N GLY A 190 2.17 -0.28 6.73
CA GLY A 190 1.78 -0.91 7.98
C GLY A 190 0.37 -0.59 8.45
N GLY A 191 -0.15 -1.43 9.34
CA GLY A 191 -1.51 -1.34 9.90
C GLY A 191 -1.59 -0.80 11.34
N GLY A 192 -0.62 0.03 11.79
CA GLY A 192 -0.67 0.67 13.11
C GLY A 192 0.08 -0.06 14.22
N SER A 193 1.24 -0.64 13.93
CA SER A 193 2.13 -1.25 14.93
C SER A 193 3.10 -0.21 15.49
N VAL A 194 3.12 -0.05 16.82
CA VAL A 194 4.00 0.90 17.53
C VAL A 194 5.47 0.64 17.25
N GLU A 195 5.86 -0.63 17.16
CA GLU A 195 7.25 -1.01 16.84
C GLU A 195 7.65 -0.56 15.43
N THR A 196 6.71 -0.59 14.50
CA THR A 196 6.95 -0.10 13.13
C THR A 196 7.16 1.41 13.12
N TRP A 197 6.38 2.18 13.89
CA TRP A 197 6.54 3.62 13.99
C TRP A 197 7.90 4.03 14.53
N ARG A 198 8.33 3.39 15.64
CA ARG A 198 9.66 3.63 16.22
C ARG A 198 10.77 3.33 15.24
N TRP A 199 10.68 2.19 14.60
CA TRP A 199 11.68 1.78 13.62
C TRP A 199 11.74 2.74 12.41
N CYS A 200 10.59 3.19 11.89
CA CYS A 200 10.57 4.23 10.85
C CYS A 200 11.27 5.52 11.31
N ALA A 201 11.05 5.93 12.56
CA ALA A 201 11.72 7.11 13.10
C ALA A 201 13.24 6.92 13.26
N GLU A 202 13.68 5.75 13.72
CA GLU A 202 15.09 5.41 13.90
C GLU A 202 15.84 5.38 12.56
N MET A 203 15.22 4.78 11.55
CA MET A 203 15.80 4.59 10.22
C MET A 203 15.57 5.79 9.27
N ASP A 204 14.80 6.78 9.69
CA ASP A 204 14.39 7.92 8.86
C ASP A 204 13.59 7.50 7.60
N TYR A 205 12.65 6.56 7.75
CA TYR A 205 11.80 6.04 6.70
C TYR A 205 10.39 6.64 6.74
N VAL A 206 9.71 6.64 5.60
CA VAL A 206 8.30 7.03 5.52
C VAL A 206 7.43 5.90 6.09
N TYR A 207 6.56 6.22 7.02
CA TYR A 207 5.51 5.31 7.45
C TYR A 207 4.26 5.49 6.60
N CYS A 208 3.79 4.43 5.96
CA CYS A 208 2.56 4.45 5.16
C CYS A 208 1.45 3.68 5.85
N TYR A 209 0.43 4.38 6.35
CA TYR A 209 -0.73 3.72 6.93
C TYR A 209 -1.65 3.21 5.83
N LEU A 210 -1.60 1.90 5.61
CA LEU A 210 -2.48 1.20 4.67
C LEU A 210 -3.70 0.67 5.42
N SER A 211 -4.82 1.34 5.27
CA SER A 211 -6.09 0.96 5.89
C SER A 211 -7.23 1.01 4.88
N TYR A 212 -8.06 -0.02 4.92
CA TYR A 212 -9.31 -0.06 4.15
C TYR A 212 -10.50 0.55 4.90
N PHE A 213 -10.25 1.01 6.14
CA PHE A 213 -11.29 1.54 7.03
C PHE A 213 -11.31 3.07 7.06
N GLY A 214 -10.68 3.69 6.05
CA GLY A 214 -10.76 5.11 5.77
C GLY A 214 -10.19 6.04 6.84
N TYR A 215 -10.37 7.34 6.59
CA TYR A 215 -9.72 8.38 7.38
C TYR A 215 -10.22 8.48 8.83
N LYS A 216 -11.52 8.25 9.11
CA LYS A 216 -12.05 8.33 10.47
C LYS A 216 -11.43 7.28 11.40
N ALA A 217 -11.25 6.05 10.91
CA ALA A 217 -10.52 5.02 11.64
C ALA A 217 -9.00 5.30 11.69
N GLY A 218 -8.48 6.01 10.69
CA GLY A 218 -7.08 6.42 10.59
C GLY A 218 -6.66 7.46 11.63
N GLU A 219 -7.56 8.31 12.11
CA GLU A 219 -7.25 9.42 13.03
C GLU A 219 -6.47 8.96 14.27
N ALA A 220 -6.96 7.94 14.96
CA ALA A 220 -6.31 7.42 16.16
C ALA A 220 -4.93 6.80 15.88
N THR A 221 -4.78 6.14 14.72
CA THR A 221 -3.52 5.53 14.30
C THR A 221 -2.49 6.60 13.96
N MET A 222 -2.87 7.60 13.16
CA MET A 222 -1.97 8.68 12.75
C MET A 222 -1.60 9.58 13.94
N LYS A 223 -2.57 9.85 14.83
CA LYS A 223 -2.24 10.51 16.10
C LYS A 223 -1.19 9.74 16.90
N GLY A 224 -1.35 8.42 17.03
CA GLY A 224 -0.38 7.56 17.72
C GLY A 224 1.00 7.58 17.05
N PHE A 225 1.06 7.58 15.72
CA PHE A 225 2.29 7.74 14.96
C PHE A 225 2.99 9.07 15.29
N TRP A 226 2.29 10.19 15.22
CA TRP A 226 2.86 11.50 15.50
C TRP A 226 3.25 11.67 16.97
N ASP A 227 2.49 11.11 17.91
CA ASP A 227 2.85 11.09 19.32
C ASP A 227 4.19 10.33 19.57
N GLU A 228 4.46 9.26 18.80
CA GLU A 228 5.76 8.56 18.86
C GLU A 228 6.88 9.37 18.18
N MET A 229 6.61 10.06 17.08
CA MET A 229 7.57 10.95 16.43
C MET A 229 8.00 12.07 17.38
N ASP A 230 7.06 12.72 18.07
CA ASP A 230 7.34 13.75 19.07
C ASP A 230 8.22 13.23 20.22
N LYS A 231 7.92 12.03 20.76
CA LYS A 231 8.73 11.40 21.83
C LYS A 231 10.17 11.12 21.40
N LEU A 232 10.37 10.87 20.10
CA LEU A 232 11.69 10.59 19.52
C LEU A 232 12.39 11.86 18.99
N GLY A 233 11.78 13.04 19.21
CA GLY A 233 12.35 14.33 18.80
C GLY A 233 12.39 14.54 17.29
N LYS A 234 11.54 13.85 16.54
CA LYS A 234 11.41 14.05 15.08
C LYS A 234 10.50 15.24 14.80
N ASP A 235 10.78 15.97 13.72
CA ASP A 235 9.90 17.02 13.23
C ASP A 235 8.56 16.44 12.75
N ARG A 236 7.57 17.31 12.63
CA ARG A 236 6.24 16.97 12.10
C ARG A 236 6.13 17.21 10.59
N ASN A 237 7.21 16.95 9.86
CA ASN A 237 7.18 17.01 8.40
C ASN A 237 6.14 16.00 7.86
N PRO A 238 5.08 16.48 7.17
CA PRO A 238 3.99 15.61 6.69
C PRO A 238 4.47 14.53 5.71
N TYR A 239 5.58 14.77 5.02
CA TYR A 239 6.17 13.78 4.09
C TYR A 239 6.85 12.58 4.78
N ARG A 240 6.90 12.56 6.14
CA ARG A 240 7.22 11.33 6.90
C ARG A 240 6.08 10.32 6.92
N ALA A 241 4.91 10.71 6.45
CA ALA A 241 3.69 9.92 6.55
C ALA A 241 2.98 9.77 5.20
N GLY A 242 2.57 8.54 4.91
CA GLY A 242 1.66 8.18 3.82
C GLY A 242 0.32 7.65 4.36
N PHE A 243 -0.75 7.86 3.60
CA PHE A 243 -2.09 7.42 3.95
C PHE A 243 -2.84 6.90 2.73
N LEU A 244 -3.51 5.74 2.88
CA LEU A 244 -4.33 5.15 1.83
C LEU A 244 -5.79 5.56 1.99
N GLN A 245 -6.40 6.08 0.92
CA GLN A 245 -7.81 6.45 0.89
C GLN A 245 -8.48 6.03 -0.42
N PHE A 246 -9.70 5.48 -0.31
CA PHE A 246 -10.56 5.22 -1.46
C PHE A 246 -11.30 6.49 -1.84
N VAL A 247 -11.38 6.77 -3.14
CA VAL A 247 -12.08 7.92 -3.68
C VAL A 247 -13.02 7.52 -4.81
N ALA A 248 -14.16 8.20 -4.88
CA ALA A 248 -15.22 7.98 -5.86
C ALA A 248 -15.73 9.34 -6.34
N VAL A 249 -15.25 9.79 -7.50
CA VAL A 249 -15.54 11.12 -8.05
C VAL A 249 -16.55 11.01 -9.18
N GLY A 250 -17.62 11.77 -9.13
CA GLY A 250 -18.61 11.95 -10.21
C GLY A 250 -18.68 13.40 -10.62
N GLU A 251 -19.31 13.73 -11.76
CA GLU A 251 -19.60 15.13 -12.13
C GLU A 251 -20.54 15.80 -11.13
N THR A 252 -21.35 15.00 -10.45
CA THR A 252 -22.24 15.41 -9.35
C THR A 252 -22.17 14.42 -8.19
N GLU A 253 -22.50 14.88 -6.99
CA GLU A 253 -22.59 13.99 -5.83
C GLU A 253 -23.54 12.80 -6.09
N LYS A 254 -24.71 13.06 -6.69
CA LYS A 254 -25.66 12.01 -7.03
C LYS A 254 -25.05 10.94 -7.93
N GLU A 255 -24.33 11.35 -8.97
CA GLU A 255 -23.64 10.43 -9.89
C GLU A 255 -22.59 9.61 -9.15
N ALA A 256 -21.75 10.24 -8.32
CA ALA A 256 -20.75 9.53 -7.52
C ALA A 256 -21.39 8.47 -6.61
N LEU A 257 -22.51 8.80 -5.98
CA LEU A 257 -23.22 7.87 -5.10
C LEU A 257 -23.86 6.69 -5.83
N GLU A 258 -24.26 6.88 -7.09
CA GLU A 258 -24.88 5.82 -7.91
C GLU A 258 -23.83 4.90 -8.57
N LEU A 259 -22.78 5.46 -9.17
CA LEU A 259 -21.82 4.71 -9.98
C LEU A 259 -20.95 3.73 -9.18
N TYR A 260 -20.55 4.09 -7.97
CA TYR A 260 -19.53 3.34 -7.21
C TYR A 260 -20.08 2.41 -6.14
N LYS A 261 -21.38 2.46 -5.88
CA LYS A 261 -22.04 1.69 -4.83
C LYS A 261 -21.76 0.20 -4.91
N GLU A 262 -22.05 -0.41 -6.06
CA GLU A 262 -21.89 -1.86 -6.26
C GLU A 262 -20.45 -2.31 -6.04
N SER A 263 -19.50 -1.58 -6.58
CA SER A 263 -18.07 -1.91 -6.46
C SER A 263 -17.53 -1.74 -5.04
N ALA A 264 -18.02 -0.75 -4.31
CA ALA A 264 -17.67 -0.59 -2.90
C ALA A 264 -18.27 -1.72 -2.05
N GLU A 265 -19.55 -2.05 -2.24
CA GLU A 265 -20.21 -3.15 -1.54
C GLU A 265 -19.56 -4.51 -1.89
N TYR A 266 -19.11 -4.71 -3.14
CA TYR A 266 -18.33 -5.87 -3.53
C TYR A 266 -17.00 -5.94 -2.76
N PHE A 267 -16.25 -4.85 -2.69
CA PHE A 267 -14.96 -4.81 -2.01
C PHE A 267 -15.11 -5.12 -0.52
N TYR A 268 -15.95 -4.37 0.18
CA TYR A 268 -16.15 -4.53 1.64
C TYR A 268 -16.91 -5.82 1.98
N GLY A 269 -17.77 -6.27 1.09
CA GLY A 269 -18.54 -7.51 1.25
C GLY A 269 -17.73 -8.78 0.97
N ARG A 270 -16.95 -8.82 -0.11
CA ARG A 270 -16.28 -10.04 -0.60
C ARG A 270 -14.76 -9.97 -0.46
N CYS A 271 -14.11 -8.87 -0.88
CA CYS A 271 -12.65 -8.79 -0.87
C CYS A 271 -12.06 -8.68 0.54
N LEU A 272 -12.81 -8.18 1.53
CA LEU A 272 -12.38 -8.14 2.93
C LEU A 272 -12.96 -9.27 3.78
N HIS A 273 -13.55 -10.30 3.15
CA HIS A 273 -14.08 -11.44 3.89
C HIS A 273 -12.95 -12.34 4.39
N VAL A 274 -12.64 -12.23 5.69
CA VAL A 274 -11.62 -13.04 6.37
C VAL A 274 -12.09 -13.40 7.77
N ASN A 275 -11.89 -14.66 8.17
CA ASN A 275 -12.17 -15.06 9.54
C ASN A 275 -11.15 -14.41 10.49
N PRO A 276 -11.57 -13.79 11.60
CA PRO A 276 -10.68 -13.14 12.56
C PRO A 276 -9.52 -14.01 13.06
N LYS A 277 -9.69 -15.33 13.15
CA LYS A 277 -8.63 -16.26 13.55
C LYS A 277 -7.39 -16.19 12.65
N TRP A 278 -7.56 -15.86 11.37
CA TRP A 278 -6.46 -15.72 10.43
C TRP A 278 -5.87 -14.32 10.39
N ALA A 279 -6.68 -13.31 10.71
CA ALA A 279 -6.22 -11.91 10.71
C ALA A 279 -5.34 -11.55 11.92
N SER A 280 -5.46 -12.26 13.04
CA SER A 280 -4.73 -11.96 14.29
C SER A 280 -4.28 -13.25 15.01
N PRO A 281 -3.42 -14.07 14.41
CA PRO A 281 -2.90 -15.27 15.07
C PRO A 281 -2.00 -14.91 16.27
N ALA A 282 -1.95 -15.82 17.26
CA ALA A 282 -1.13 -15.64 18.44
C ALA A 282 0.36 -15.49 18.09
N GLY A 283 1.03 -14.54 18.73
CA GLY A 283 2.46 -14.26 18.53
C GLY A 283 2.78 -13.33 17.37
N TYR A 284 1.81 -12.93 16.56
CA TYR A 284 2.04 -11.99 15.45
C TYR A 284 2.15 -10.53 15.93
N GLN A 285 1.31 -10.14 16.87
CA GLN A 285 1.32 -8.79 17.43
C GLN A 285 2.07 -8.76 18.76
N SER A 286 2.80 -7.69 19.01
CA SER A 286 3.43 -7.45 20.30
C SER A 286 2.41 -7.05 21.36
N GLU A 287 2.82 -7.17 22.63
CA GLU A 287 2.01 -6.71 23.76
C GLU A 287 1.72 -5.20 23.67
N ALA A 288 2.69 -4.38 23.26
CA ALA A 288 2.52 -2.94 23.11
C ALA A 288 1.45 -2.61 22.07
N THR A 289 1.49 -3.27 20.91
CA THR A 289 0.47 -3.10 19.86
C THR A 289 -0.90 -3.58 20.32
N ILE A 290 -1.00 -4.71 21.05
CA ILE A 290 -2.27 -5.21 21.58
C ILE A 290 -2.85 -4.21 22.58
N ARG A 291 -2.03 -3.70 23.51
CA ARG A 291 -2.45 -2.70 24.50
C ARG A 291 -2.95 -1.42 23.84
N ALA A 292 -2.24 -0.90 22.82
CA ALA A 292 -2.64 0.28 22.09
C ALA A 292 -4.01 0.09 21.38
N LYS A 293 -4.22 -1.06 20.76
CA LYS A 293 -5.50 -1.41 20.12
C LYS A 293 -6.65 -1.50 21.12
N VAL A 294 -6.44 -2.13 22.27
CA VAL A 294 -7.47 -2.21 23.32
C VAL A 294 -7.81 -0.83 23.85
N GLN A 295 -6.83 0.02 24.10
CA GLN A 295 -7.06 1.41 24.54
C GLN A 295 -7.83 2.22 23.50
N SER A 296 -7.50 2.09 22.21
CA SER A 296 -8.22 2.73 21.12
C SER A 296 -9.67 2.23 21.02
N GLN A 297 -9.90 0.93 21.16
CA GLN A 297 -11.27 0.36 21.15
C GLN A 297 -12.11 0.83 22.33
N VAL A 298 -11.52 0.93 23.53
CA VAL A 298 -12.19 1.46 24.72
C VAL A 298 -12.58 2.93 24.51
N ALA A 299 -11.69 3.74 23.94
CA ALA A 299 -11.95 5.14 23.62
C ALA A 299 -13.08 5.30 22.57
N LEU A 300 -13.07 4.49 21.52
CA LEU A 300 -14.11 4.46 20.48
C LEU A 300 -15.48 4.00 21.04
N ALA A 301 -15.50 2.99 21.89
CA ALA A 301 -16.70 2.51 22.54
C ALA A 301 -17.33 3.58 23.48
N ALA A 302 -16.49 4.40 24.12
CA ALA A 302 -16.94 5.51 24.96
C ALA A 302 -17.58 6.64 24.12
N GLN A 303 -17.21 6.78 22.84
CA GLN A 303 -17.78 7.79 21.94
C GLN A 303 -19.10 7.36 21.25
N LYS A 304 -19.63 6.17 21.53
CA LYS A 304 -20.90 5.62 21.00
C LYS A 304 -21.09 5.62 19.47
N SER A 305 -20.03 5.76 18.67
CA SER A 305 -20.17 6.05 17.23
C SER A 305 -19.53 5.04 16.27
N ALA A 306 -18.95 3.95 16.74
CA ALA A 306 -18.35 2.98 15.81
C ALA A 306 -18.71 1.55 16.19
N GLY A 307 -19.41 0.87 15.29
CA GLY A 307 -19.44 -0.58 15.25
C GLY A 307 -18.02 -1.16 15.04
N PRO A 308 -17.84 -2.47 15.21
CA PRO A 308 -16.52 -3.09 15.00
C PRO A 308 -16.00 -2.78 13.60
N ALA A 309 -14.72 -2.35 13.52
CA ALA A 309 -14.04 -2.09 12.25
C ALA A 309 -14.20 -3.28 11.30
N GLY A 310 -14.58 -3.02 10.05
CA GLY A 310 -14.88 -4.05 9.06
C GLY A 310 -16.34 -4.54 9.04
N ALA A 311 -17.24 -3.94 9.83
CA ALA A 311 -18.66 -4.30 9.83
C ALA A 311 -19.45 -3.63 8.69
N ALA A 312 -19.01 -2.46 8.20
CA ALA A 312 -19.71 -1.74 7.14
C ALA A 312 -19.61 -2.50 5.80
N ARG A 313 -20.74 -2.76 5.19
CA ARG A 313 -20.86 -3.44 3.90
C ARG A 313 -21.85 -2.76 2.98
N GLU A 314 -22.79 -2.04 3.56
CA GLU A 314 -23.77 -1.24 2.82
C GLU A 314 -23.15 0.12 2.50
N TRP A 315 -23.46 0.63 1.34
CA TRP A 315 -22.91 1.89 0.81
C TRP A 315 -23.03 3.06 1.80
N LYS A 316 -24.20 3.19 2.41
CA LYS A 316 -24.43 4.24 3.40
C LYS A 316 -23.43 4.17 4.57
N ASP A 317 -23.22 2.99 5.14
CA ASP A 317 -22.30 2.81 6.26
C ASP A 317 -20.83 3.01 5.84
N ILE A 318 -20.47 2.59 4.62
CA ILE A 318 -19.15 2.80 4.02
C ILE A 318 -18.82 4.30 3.94
N LEU A 319 -19.80 5.11 3.51
CA LEU A 319 -19.67 6.57 3.46
C LEU A 319 -19.64 7.19 4.85
N ASP A 320 -20.61 6.83 5.71
CA ASP A 320 -20.76 7.38 7.07
C ASP A 320 -19.50 7.14 7.93
N LEU A 321 -18.80 6.02 7.71
CA LEU A 321 -17.56 5.68 8.39
C LEU A 321 -16.31 6.25 7.70
N GLY A 322 -16.45 6.91 6.56
CA GLY A 322 -15.34 7.53 5.83
C GLY A 322 -14.43 6.54 5.12
N TYR A 323 -14.91 5.31 4.85
CA TYR A 323 -14.14 4.30 4.15
C TYR A 323 -13.86 4.73 2.70
N VAL A 324 -14.87 5.32 2.06
CA VAL A 324 -14.75 5.93 0.72
C VAL A 324 -15.11 7.41 0.85
N ILE A 325 -14.32 8.28 0.25
CA ILE A 325 -14.67 9.69 0.02
C ILE A 325 -15.34 9.75 -1.35
N ALA A 326 -16.64 10.06 -1.37
CA ALA A 326 -17.43 10.15 -2.60
C ALA A 326 -18.10 11.51 -2.71
N GLY A 327 -18.18 12.04 -3.92
CA GLY A 327 -18.83 13.33 -4.19
C GLY A 327 -18.47 13.90 -5.56
N ASP A 328 -18.90 15.14 -5.79
CA ASP A 328 -18.37 15.92 -6.91
C ASP A 328 -16.91 16.34 -6.66
N PRO A 329 -16.21 16.87 -7.67
CA PRO A 329 -14.79 17.18 -7.53
C PRO A 329 -14.47 18.16 -6.39
N ASP A 330 -15.33 19.15 -6.15
CA ASP A 330 -15.09 20.18 -5.12
C ASP A 330 -15.28 19.60 -3.72
N GLN A 331 -16.32 18.79 -3.52
CA GLN A 331 -16.57 18.07 -2.27
C GLN A 331 -15.43 17.09 -1.95
N VAL A 332 -14.93 16.37 -2.96
CA VAL A 332 -13.82 15.43 -2.77
C VAL A 332 -12.53 16.17 -2.45
N ALA A 333 -12.24 17.28 -3.16
CA ALA A 333 -11.04 18.10 -2.90
C ALA A 333 -11.05 18.69 -1.49
N GLU A 334 -12.19 19.28 -1.05
CA GLU A 334 -12.35 19.81 0.30
C GLU A 334 -12.10 18.73 1.35
N ARG A 335 -12.73 17.56 1.19
CA ARG A 335 -12.56 16.43 2.12
C ARG A 335 -11.13 15.89 2.15
N ILE A 336 -10.47 15.75 1.02
CA ILE A 336 -9.06 15.32 0.96
C ILE A 336 -8.17 16.35 1.66
N ARG A 337 -8.38 17.65 1.44
CA ARG A 337 -7.63 18.72 2.10
C ARG A 337 -7.78 18.63 3.63
N GLU A 338 -9.01 18.45 4.12
CA GLU A 338 -9.27 18.25 5.56
C GLU A 338 -8.54 17.01 6.10
N VAL A 339 -8.63 15.87 5.38
CA VAL A 339 -7.99 14.62 5.79
C VAL A 339 -6.47 14.76 5.86
N CYS A 340 -5.84 15.27 4.81
CA CYS A 340 -4.38 15.45 4.77
C CYS A 340 -3.91 16.39 5.87
N THR A 341 -4.62 17.50 6.11
CA THR A 341 -4.28 18.46 7.15
C THR A 341 -4.47 17.87 8.55
N ASN A 342 -5.61 17.24 8.82
CA ASN A 342 -5.92 16.69 10.15
C ASN A 342 -5.02 15.51 10.52
N LEU A 343 -4.67 14.65 9.56
CA LEU A 343 -3.79 13.52 9.76
C LEU A 343 -2.30 13.90 9.65
N ASN A 344 -2.00 15.10 9.17
CA ASN A 344 -0.67 15.59 8.85
C ASN A 344 0.08 14.64 7.92
N VAL A 345 -0.47 14.41 6.71
CA VAL A 345 0.02 13.42 5.75
C VAL A 345 0.36 14.08 4.43
N GLY A 346 1.63 14.00 4.00
CA GLY A 346 2.13 14.55 2.73
C GLY A 346 2.03 13.58 1.56
N HIS A 347 2.03 12.27 1.80
CA HIS A 347 1.89 11.27 0.75
C HIS A 347 0.51 10.62 0.77
N LEU A 348 -0.36 11.02 -0.16
CA LEU A 348 -1.69 10.45 -0.29
C LEU A 348 -1.70 9.35 -1.34
N MET A 349 -1.92 8.11 -0.90
CA MET A 349 -2.11 6.96 -1.78
C MET A 349 -3.60 6.78 -2.06
N LEU A 350 -3.98 6.84 -3.32
CA LEU A 350 -5.37 6.77 -3.74
C LEU A 350 -5.73 5.41 -4.32
N LEU A 351 -6.85 4.88 -3.90
CA LEU A 351 -7.51 3.79 -4.59
C LEU A 351 -8.67 4.34 -5.42
N CYS A 352 -8.37 4.65 -6.68
CA CYS A 352 -9.35 5.08 -7.68
C CYS A 352 -10.06 3.90 -8.35
N GLN A 353 -9.50 2.69 -8.22
CA GLN A 353 -10.08 1.42 -8.64
C GLN A 353 -10.23 0.52 -7.42
N PHE A 354 -11.41 -0.01 -7.18
CA PHE A 354 -11.70 -0.93 -6.09
C PHE A 354 -12.85 -1.89 -6.46
N GLY A 355 -12.89 -3.03 -5.76
CA GLY A 355 -13.89 -4.06 -5.98
C GLY A 355 -13.87 -4.61 -7.39
N ASN A 356 -15.03 -4.69 -8.01
CA ASN A 356 -15.25 -5.21 -9.35
C ASN A 356 -15.46 -4.12 -10.41
N MET A 357 -14.98 -2.89 -10.17
CA MET A 357 -15.06 -1.80 -11.16
C MET A 357 -14.63 -2.27 -12.55
N SER A 358 -15.40 -1.86 -13.58
CA SER A 358 -14.93 -1.96 -14.96
C SER A 358 -13.75 -1.01 -15.19
N THR A 359 -12.92 -1.31 -16.17
CA THR A 359 -11.79 -0.44 -16.56
C THR A 359 -12.27 0.96 -16.97
N ASP A 360 -13.40 1.06 -17.64
CA ASP A 360 -13.96 2.36 -18.04
C ASP A 360 -14.35 3.20 -16.83
N LEU A 361 -15.01 2.60 -15.83
CA LEU A 361 -15.37 3.29 -14.60
C LEU A 361 -14.13 3.68 -13.77
N ALA A 362 -13.13 2.79 -13.68
CA ALA A 362 -11.87 3.08 -13.01
C ALA A 362 -11.12 4.24 -13.68
N LYS A 363 -11.03 4.24 -15.02
CA LYS A 363 -10.41 5.33 -15.78
C LYS A 363 -11.20 6.63 -15.66
N TYR A 364 -12.52 6.58 -15.65
CA TYR A 364 -13.38 7.75 -15.45
C TYR A 364 -13.11 8.40 -14.09
N ASN A 365 -13.14 7.59 -13.01
CA ASN A 365 -12.82 8.05 -11.66
C ASN A 365 -11.42 8.67 -11.58
N THR A 366 -10.42 7.97 -12.10
CA THR A 366 -9.02 8.41 -12.10
C THR A 366 -8.85 9.73 -12.85
N LYS A 367 -9.53 9.88 -14.01
CA LYS A 367 -9.49 11.09 -14.81
C LYS A 367 -10.12 12.28 -14.10
N LEU A 368 -11.34 12.13 -13.57
CA LEU A 368 -12.01 13.21 -12.85
C LEU A 368 -11.18 13.66 -11.64
N TYR A 369 -10.59 12.71 -10.90
CA TYR A 369 -9.70 13.04 -9.81
C TYR A 369 -8.48 13.84 -10.29
N ALA A 370 -7.80 13.37 -11.31
CA ALA A 370 -6.59 14.04 -11.85
C ALA A 370 -6.88 15.43 -12.39
N GLU A 371 -7.95 15.59 -13.19
CA GLU A 371 -8.25 16.86 -13.87
C GLU A 371 -8.95 17.89 -12.97
N ARG A 372 -9.70 17.44 -11.98
CA ARG A 372 -10.61 18.32 -11.23
C ARG A 372 -10.32 18.38 -9.73
N VAL A 373 -9.74 17.34 -9.12
CA VAL A 373 -9.43 17.29 -7.67
C VAL A 373 -7.97 17.63 -7.40
N MET A 374 -7.03 16.96 -8.08
CA MET A 374 -5.58 17.18 -7.88
C MET A 374 -5.17 18.66 -7.92
N PRO A 375 -5.61 19.48 -8.91
CA PRO A 375 -5.22 20.90 -8.96
C PRO A 375 -5.67 21.71 -7.76
N GLN A 376 -6.75 21.27 -7.07
CA GLN A 376 -7.29 21.98 -5.90
C GLN A 376 -6.56 21.64 -4.59
N ILE A 377 -5.69 20.63 -4.58
CA ILE A 377 -4.97 20.17 -3.38
C ILE A 377 -3.44 20.21 -3.56
N SER A 378 -2.95 20.59 -4.74
CA SER A 378 -1.52 20.58 -5.08
C SER A 378 -0.68 21.57 -4.28
N ASP A 379 -1.30 22.54 -3.62
CA ASP A 379 -0.65 23.55 -2.75
C ASP A 379 -0.46 23.08 -1.30
N LEU A 380 -0.97 21.88 -0.95
CA LEU A 380 -0.85 21.37 0.40
C LEU A 380 0.62 21.08 0.74
N PHE A 381 1.14 21.78 1.77
CA PHE A 381 2.48 21.62 2.36
C PHE A 381 3.68 22.10 1.53
N ASP A 382 3.52 22.45 0.25
CA ASP A 382 4.62 22.77 -0.68
C ASP A 382 5.54 23.89 -0.19
N ASP A 383 4.99 24.95 0.42
CA ASP A 383 5.76 26.12 0.87
C ASP A 383 6.45 25.94 2.24
N GLN A 384 6.14 24.86 2.96
CA GLN A 384 6.52 24.69 4.37
C GLN A 384 7.53 23.56 4.59
N TRP A 385 7.51 22.52 3.77
CA TRP A 385 8.25 21.29 4.01
C TRP A 385 8.96 20.78 2.75
N ASN A 386 10.15 20.20 2.95
CA ASN A 386 10.88 19.53 1.89
C ASN A 386 10.61 18.02 1.97
N ASP A 387 10.32 17.41 0.82
CA ASP A 387 10.21 15.96 0.70
C ASP A 387 11.58 15.35 0.37
N ALA A 388 12.30 14.95 1.41
CA ALA A 388 13.59 14.26 1.28
C ALA A 388 13.44 12.76 0.91
N TRP A 389 12.21 12.22 0.94
CA TRP A 389 11.91 10.80 0.74
C TRP A 389 11.28 10.50 -0.63
N TRP A 390 11.27 11.48 -1.53
CA TRP A 390 10.84 11.28 -2.91
C TRP A 390 12.03 10.96 -3.81
N PRO A 391 11.86 10.08 -4.82
CA PRO A 391 12.93 9.75 -5.76
C PRO A 391 13.42 10.97 -6.53
N GLN A 392 14.73 10.98 -6.83
CA GLN A 392 15.34 11.98 -7.71
C GLN A 392 15.87 11.28 -8.97
N PRO A 393 15.07 11.18 -10.03
CA PRO A 393 15.46 10.49 -11.26
C PRO A 393 16.67 11.13 -11.93
N LEU A 394 17.48 10.32 -12.62
CA LEU A 394 18.67 10.78 -13.36
C LEU A 394 18.31 11.75 -14.50
N SER A 395 17.22 11.47 -15.23
CA SER A 395 16.67 12.31 -16.28
C SER A 395 15.31 11.78 -16.71
N GLU A 396 14.48 12.61 -17.32
CA GLU A 396 13.28 12.14 -18.00
C GLU A 396 13.64 11.16 -19.12
N ARG A 397 13.02 9.98 -19.11
CA ARG A 397 13.18 8.99 -20.14
C ARG A 397 12.12 9.21 -21.21
N SER A 398 12.53 9.38 -22.46
CA SER A 398 11.60 9.32 -23.61
C SER A 398 11.25 7.87 -23.94
N LEU A 399 9.98 7.56 -24.14
CA LEU A 399 9.57 6.29 -24.73
C LEU A 399 9.94 6.26 -26.21
N PRO A 400 10.26 5.07 -26.79
CA PRO A 400 10.36 4.94 -28.25
C PRO A 400 9.06 5.39 -28.93
N ALA A 401 9.18 6.04 -30.07
CA ALA A 401 8.04 6.62 -30.80
C ALA A 401 6.94 5.60 -31.20
N GLU A 402 7.25 4.31 -31.15
CA GLU A 402 6.30 3.21 -31.45
C GLU A 402 5.40 2.82 -30.28
N VAL A 403 5.60 3.42 -29.10
CA VAL A 403 4.85 3.09 -27.85
C VAL A 403 4.13 4.32 -27.30
N ALA A 404 4.23 5.46 -27.97
CA ALA A 404 3.59 6.72 -27.59
C ALA A 404 2.19 6.86 -28.22
#